data_c4a12880d6d965116f52307e595c59c7
#
_entry.id   c4a12880d6d965116f52307e595c59c7
#
_cell.length_a   1.000
_cell.length_b   1.000
_cell.length_c   1.000
_cell.angle_alpha   90.00
_cell.angle_beta   90.00
_cell.angle_gamma   90.00
#
_symmetry.space_group_name_H-M   'P 1'
#
loop_
_entity.id
_entity.type
_entity.pdbx_description
1 polymer ?
#
loop_
_entity_poly.entity_id
_entity_poly.type
_entity_poly.pdbx_seq_one_letter_code
_entity_poly.pdbx_strand_id
1 'polypeptide(L)'
;MSSALANGLAGAGGGIIAQIITYPLQTVNTRQQTERVVREGHDSRGNALFQILQVVRSEGLLGLYSGLKPSLLGTAASQGIYYYFYQVFKNRAEAIASANKKRGRGDGSVGMLSWLVVAALAGSLNVLLTNPIWVLVTRMQTHTQAERKIVEAKRESLLKRTSQNVMTSSLEAQLAELDSSKPHPYGTLQAAREVYNESGVTGFWKGVIPSLIMVSNPSIQFMIYESLSKQLRTKRAAKKKDVQNITAWEVFIIGALAKLGATVCTYPLLVVKSRLQAKQEISGNVSLRYSGTVDAIVKMIRHEGFRSFYQGMRTKIVQSVFAASVLFMVKEELVKAFTVFANKSIANV
;
A
#
# COMPACT_ATOMS: atom_id res chain seq x y z
N MET A 1 11.78 13.52 30.59
CA MET A 1 11.84 12.74 29.33
C MET A 1 12.64 13.50 28.30
N SER A 2 13.59 12.87 27.61
CA SER A 2 14.35 13.58 26.56
C SER A 2 13.38 13.96 25.42
N SER A 3 13.58 15.15 24.85
CA SER A 3 12.75 15.63 23.71
C SER A 3 12.73 14.64 22.52
N ALA A 4 13.81 13.88 22.35
CA ALA A 4 13.93 12.84 21.34
C ALA A 4 12.98 11.66 21.59
N LEU A 5 12.84 11.22 22.85
CA LEU A 5 11.92 10.14 23.22
C LEU A 5 10.45 10.55 23.03
N ALA A 6 10.10 11.79 23.45
CA ALA A 6 8.76 12.34 23.25
C ALA A 6 8.40 12.44 21.77
N ASN A 7 9.30 12.94 20.93
CA ASN A 7 9.10 13.01 19.48
C ASN A 7 9.01 11.62 18.82
N GLY A 8 9.78 10.64 19.31
CA GLY A 8 9.71 9.26 18.83
C GLY A 8 8.37 8.60 19.15
N LEU A 9 7.89 8.71 20.38
CA LEU A 9 6.59 8.18 20.81
C LEU A 9 5.43 8.89 20.12
N ALA A 10 5.50 10.22 19.97
CA ALA A 10 4.50 11.00 19.24
C ALA A 10 4.45 10.60 17.75
N GLY A 11 5.62 10.35 17.14
CA GLY A 11 5.69 9.88 15.75
C GLY A 11 5.08 8.48 15.55
N ALA A 12 5.41 7.54 16.44
CA ALA A 12 4.88 6.18 16.39
C ALA A 12 3.35 6.15 16.66
N GLY A 13 2.91 6.83 17.73
CA GLY A 13 1.50 6.94 18.09
C GLY A 13 0.69 7.67 16.99
N GLY A 14 1.24 8.77 16.48
CA GLY A 14 0.64 9.52 15.37
C GLY A 14 0.46 8.67 14.11
N GLY A 15 1.46 7.83 13.79
CA GLY A 15 1.40 6.91 12.66
C GLY A 15 0.29 5.87 12.81
N ILE A 16 0.13 5.27 13.98
CA ILE A 16 -0.93 4.29 14.27
C ILE A 16 -2.31 4.95 14.16
N ILE A 17 -2.50 6.12 14.79
CA ILE A 17 -3.76 6.86 14.76
C ILE A 17 -4.10 7.28 13.33
N ALA A 18 -3.12 7.82 12.58
CA ALA A 18 -3.31 8.18 11.19
C ALA A 18 -3.70 6.97 10.33
N GLN A 19 -3.09 5.81 10.56
CA GLN A 19 -3.44 4.57 9.85
C GLN A 19 -4.87 4.15 10.16
N ILE A 20 -5.30 4.18 11.41
CA ILE A 20 -6.69 3.82 11.80
C ILE A 20 -7.70 4.75 11.12
N ILE A 21 -7.47 6.07 11.18
CA ILE A 21 -8.39 7.07 10.58
C ILE A 21 -8.47 6.93 9.06
N THR A 22 -7.34 6.64 8.41
CA THR A 22 -7.28 6.54 6.94
C THR A 22 -7.54 5.14 6.40
N TYR A 23 -7.71 4.15 7.26
CA TYR A 23 -7.89 2.75 6.88
C TYR A 23 -9.10 2.49 5.96
N PRO A 24 -10.26 3.14 6.15
CA PRO A 24 -11.38 3.04 5.22
C PRO A 24 -11.02 3.39 3.77
N LEU A 25 -10.26 4.47 3.56
CA LEU A 25 -9.77 4.86 2.23
C LEU A 25 -8.76 3.86 1.68
N GLN A 26 -7.91 3.29 2.55
CA GLN A 26 -6.97 2.25 2.16
C GLN A 26 -7.70 0.98 1.68
N THR A 27 -8.72 0.54 2.40
CA THR A 27 -9.52 -0.64 2.04
C THR A 27 -10.22 -0.44 0.69
N VAL A 28 -10.87 0.71 0.49
CA VAL A 28 -11.52 1.05 -0.79
C VAL A 28 -10.49 1.11 -1.92
N ASN A 29 -9.34 1.73 -1.69
CA ASN A 29 -8.26 1.78 -2.69
C ASN A 29 -7.78 0.38 -3.08
N THR A 30 -7.54 -0.52 -2.11
CA THR A 30 -7.13 -1.90 -2.39
C THR A 30 -8.20 -2.64 -3.19
N ARG A 31 -9.48 -2.46 -2.85
CA ARG A 31 -10.60 -3.04 -3.60
C ARG A 31 -10.66 -2.53 -5.04
N GLN A 32 -10.45 -1.23 -5.25
CA GLN A 32 -10.38 -0.65 -6.60
C GLN A 32 -9.20 -1.22 -7.42
N GLN A 33 -8.02 -1.37 -6.81
CA GLN A 33 -6.85 -1.94 -7.48
C GLN A 33 -7.05 -3.39 -7.91
N THR A 34 -7.80 -4.15 -7.14
CA THR A 34 -8.04 -5.58 -7.38
C THR A 34 -9.29 -5.84 -8.24
N GLU A 35 -10.07 -4.81 -8.54
CA GLU A 35 -11.24 -4.93 -9.40
C GLU A 35 -10.84 -5.20 -10.84
N ARG A 36 -11.43 -6.26 -11.44
CA ARG A 36 -11.22 -6.60 -12.85
C ARG A 36 -12.34 -5.98 -13.66
N VAL A 37 -12.01 -5.09 -14.56
CA VAL A 37 -12.98 -4.48 -15.49
C VAL A 37 -12.94 -5.25 -16.80
N VAL A 38 -13.94 -6.06 -17.03
CA VAL A 38 -14.18 -6.60 -18.36
C VAL A 38 -14.68 -5.46 -19.26
N ARG A 39 -14.24 -5.42 -20.51
CA ARG A 39 -14.39 -4.32 -21.48
C ARG A 39 -15.84 -3.89 -21.81
N GLU A 40 -16.86 -4.42 -21.17
CA GLU A 40 -18.24 -4.07 -21.40
C GLU A 40 -18.69 -2.92 -20.48
N GLY A 41 -18.68 -1.74 -21.06
CA GLY A 41 -19.65 -0.62 -21.01
C GLY A 41 -20.16 -0.08 -19.67
N HIS A 42 -19.82 -0.60 -18.52
CA HIS A 42 -20.33 -0.06 -17.25
C HIS A 42 -19.21 0.69 -16.51
N ASP A 43 -19.31 2.01 -16.54
CA ASP A 43 -18.39 2.93 -15.85
C ASP A 43 -18.66 2.87 -14.33
N SER A 44 -18.30 1.73 -13.70
CA SER A 44 -18.35 1.54 -12.23
C SER A 44 -17.32 2.39 -11.48
N ARG A 45 -16.91 3.50 -12.10
CA ARG A 45 -16.00 4.49 -11.52
C ARG A 45 -16.73 5.39 -10.53
N GLY A 46 -17.40 4.78 -9.54
CA GLY A 46 -17.94 5.54 -8.43
C GLY A 46 -16.83 6.28 -7.68
N ASN A 47 -17.09 7.54 -7.30
CA ASN A 47 -16.24 8.28 -6.38
C ASN A 47 -15.92 7.41 -5.16
N ALA A 48 -14.70 7.52 -4.60
CA ALA A 48 -14.31 6.77 -3.40
C ALA A 48 -15.36 6.87 -2.28
N LEU A 49 -16.01 8.03 -2.14
CA LEU A 49 -17.10 8.26 -1.20
C LEU A 49 -18.32 7.37 -1.49
N PHE A 50 -18.70 7.20 -2.76
CA PHE A 50 -19.80 6.33 -3.14
C PHE A 50 -19.49 4.87 -2.80
N GLN A 51 -18.28 4.41 -3.05
CA GLN A 51 -17.86 3.06 -2.70
C GLN A 51 -17.79 2.85 -1.18
N ILE A 52 -17.35 3.86 -0.41
CA ILE A 52 -17.41 3.82 1.06
C ILE A 52 -18.86 3.65 1.51
N LEU A 53 -19.79 4.47 1.00
CA LEU A 53 -21.20 4.38 1.34
C LEU A 53 -21.82 3.02 0.95
N GLN A 54 -21.43 2.50 -0.21
CA GLN A 54 -21.86 1.18 -0.66
C GLN A 54 -21.38 0.07 0.28
N VAL A 55 -20.11 0.10 0.70
CA VAL A 55 -19.55 -0.87 1.67
C VAL A 55 -20.25 -0.73 3.02
N VAL A 56 -20.46 0.49 3.51
CA VAL A 56 -21.16 0.73 4.78
C VAL A 56 -22.59 0.19 4.75
N ARG A 57 -23.32 0.39 3.64
CA ARG A 57 -24.69 -0.12 3.49
C ARG A 57 -24.77 -1.63 3.43
N SER A 58 -23.75 -2.28 2.87
CA SER A 58 -23.79 -3.70 2.55
C SER A 58 -23.01 -4.59 3.52
N GLU A 59 -21.95 -4.07 4.16
CA GLU A 59 -21.08 -4.81 5.08
C GLU A 59 -21.02 -4.15 6.47
N GLY A 60 -21.61 -2.97 6.61
CA GLY A 60 -21.46 -2.14 7.81
C GLY A 60 -20.10 -1.47 7.90
N LEU A 61 -19.92 -0.65 8.94
CA LEU A 61 -18.64 0.06 9.18
C LEU A 61 -17.46 -0.89 9.36
N LEU A 62 -17.69 -2.07 9.97
CA LEU A 62 -16.64 -3.07 10.23
C LEU A 62 -16.04 -3.65 8.93
N GLY A 63 -16.79 -3.68 7.83
CA GLY A 63 -16.27 -4.11 6.52
C GLY A 63 -15.14 -3.22 5.99
N LEU A 64 -15.15 -1.91 6.33
CA LEU A 64 -14.08 -0.98 5.97
C LEU A 64 -12.80 -1.19 6.78
N TYR A 65 -12.89 -1.81 7.95
CA TYR A 65 -11.78 -2.10 8.86
C TYR A 65 -11.29 -3.55 8.77
N SER A 66 -11.76 -4.30 7.78
CA SER A 66 -11.31 -5.67 7.54
C SER A 66 -9.80 -5.72 7.30
N GLY A 67 -9.07 -6.54 8.06
CA GLY A 67 -7.62 -6.64 7.98
C GLY A 67 -6.82 -5.55 8.73
N LEU A 68 -7.47 -4.68 9.53
CA LEU A 68 -6.78 -3.64 10.29
C LEU A 68 -5.75 -4.24 11.26
N LYS A 69 -6.11 -5.29 12.02
CA LYS A 69 -5.19 -5.91 12.99
C LYS A 69 -3.90 -6.41 12.34
N PRO A 70 -3.91 -7.28 11.31
CA PRO A 70 -2.69 -7.68 10.63
C PRO A 70 -1.99 -6.52 9.91
N SER A 71 -2.71 -5.49 9.48
CA SER A 71 -2.11 -4.28 8.86
C SER A 71 -1.29 -3.48 9.86
N LEU A 72 -1.78 -3.27 11.08
CA LEU A 72 -1.03 -2.60 12.15
C LEU A 72 0.22 -3.41 12.53
N LEU A 73 0.06 -4.72 12.68
CA LEU A 73 1.20 -5.61 12.94
C LEU A 73 2.22 -5.57 11.80
N GLY A 74 1.74 -5.61 10.55
CA GLY A 74 2.58 -5.53 9.35
C GLY A 74 3.34 -4.21 9.27
N THR A 75 2.70 -3.10 9.61
CA THR A 75 3.34 -1.78 9.64
C THR A 75 4.43 -1.72 10.72
N ALA A 76 4.14 -2.17 11.94
CA ALA A 76 5.11 -2.20 13.04
C ALA A 76 6.31 -3.12 12.71
N ALA A 77 6.03 -4.34 12.22
CA ALA A 77 7.06 -5.27 11.80
C ALA A 77 7.92 -4.71 10.67
N SER A 78 7.30 -4.12 9.64
CA SER A 78 8.02 -3.52 8.51
C SER A 78 8.94 -2.39 8.96
N GLN A 79 8.49 -1.52 9.84
CA GLN A 79 9.32 -0.43 10.36
C GLN A 79 10.50 -0.97 11.17
N GLY A 80 10.29 -1.92 12.08
CA GLY A 80 11.33 -2.53 12.92
C GLY A 80 12.37 -3.26 12.06
N ILE A 81 11.95 -4.12 11.15
CA ILE A 81 12.81 -4.90 10.27
C ILE A 81 13.63 -3.97 9.36
N TYR A 82 12.97 -3.00 8.71
CA TYR A 82 13.65 -2.05 7.84
C TYR A 82 14.74 -1.27 8.61
N TYR A 83 14.38 -0.73 9.78
CA TYR A 83 15.31 0.07 10.58
C TYR A 83 16.50 -0.74 11.08
N TYR A 84 16.26 -1.98 11.51
CA TYR A 84 17.31 -2.89 11.95
C TYR A 84 18.34 -3.17 10.85
N PHE A 85 17.87 -3.63 9.68
CA PHE A 85 18.76 -3.95 8.56
C PHE A 85 19.41 -2.70 7.97
N TYR A 86 18.68 -1.59 7.92
CA TYR A 86 19.26 -0.32 7.49
C TYR A 86 20.45 0.08 8.40
N GLN A 87 20.31 -0.03 9.71
CA GLN A 87 21.38 0.29 10.66
C GLN A 87 22.58 -0.68 10.53
N VAL A 88 22.32 -1.97 10.34
CA VAL A 88 23.39 -2.96 10.12
C VAL A 88 24.19 -2.64 8.86
N PHE A 89 23.52 -2.39 7.75
CA PHE A 89 24.19 -2.08 6.47
C PHE A 89 24.83 -0.70 6.49
N LYS A 90 24.23 0.27 7.14
CA LYS A 90 24.80 1.59 7.38
C LYS A 90 26.16 1.48 8.09
N ASN A 91 26.21 0.80 9.23
CA ASN A 91 27.41 0.61 10.01
C ASN A 91 28.52 -0.08 9.20
N ARG A 92 28.14 -1.06 8.35
CA ARG A 92 29.08 -1.72 7.44
C ARG A 92 29.63 -0.77 6.38
N ALA A 93 28.78 0.04 5.76
CA ALA A 93 29.19 1.02 4.76
C ALA A 93 30.13 2.08 5.34
N GLU A 94 29.85 2.59 6.55
CA GLU A 94 30.70 3.53 7.27
C GLU A 94 32.07 2.89 7.64
N ALA A 95 32.06 1.64 8.08
CA ALA A 95 33.31 0.92 8.39
C ALA A 95 34.19 0.73 7.13
N ILE A 96 33.58 0.40 5.99
CA ILE A 96 34.30 0.28 4.70
C ILE A 96 34.86 1.64 4.27
N ALA A 97 34.08 2.72 4.37
CA ALA A 97 34.53 4.07 4.03
C ALA A 97 35.70 4.50 4.92
N SER A 98 35.62 4.23 6.22
CA SER A 98 36.71 4.51 7.19
C SER A 98 37.98 3.70 6.89
N ALA A 99 37.85 2.43 6.53
CA ALA A 99 38.99 1.59 6.17
C ALA A 99 39.65 2.06 4.85
N ASN A 100 38.85 2.52 3.88
CA ASN A 100 39.37 3.08 2.62
C ASN A 100 40.13 4.38 2.88
N LYS A 101 39.66 5.24 3.78
CA LYS A 101 40.37 6.45 4.21
C LYS A 101 41.74 6.12 4.79
N LYS A 102 41.81 5.13 5.72
CA LYS A 102 43.07 4.66 6.30
C LYS A 102 44.05 4.13 5.26
N ARG A 103 43.56 3.63 4.11
CA ARG A 103 44.35 3.14 2.97
C ARG A 103 44.68 4.24 1.95
N GLY A 104 44.35 5.49 2.22
CA GLY A 104 44.57 6.62 1.29
C GLY A 104 43.64 6.60 0.07
N ARG A 105 42.55 5.82 0.08
CA ARG A 105 41.58 5.72 -0.99
C ARG A 105 40.27 6.43 -0.63
N GLY A 106 40.21 7.76 -0.82
CA GLY A 106 39.02 8.58 -0.58
C GLY A 106 39.01 9.36 0.73
N ASP A 107 38.00 10.20 0.91
CA ASP A 107 37.82 11.13 2.03
C ASP A 107 37.25 10.49 3.32
N GLY A 108 36.80 9.24 3.22
CA GLY A 108 36.14 8.51 4.31
C GLY A 108 34.62 8.77 4.40
N SER A 109 34.04 9.54 3.46
CA SER A 109 32.62 9.72 3.40
C SER A 109 31.96 8.56 2.62
N VAL A 110 30.77 8.19 3.06
CA VAL A 110 29.94 7.21 2.33
C VAL A 110 29.25 7.95 1.18
N GLY A 111 29.57 7.60 -0.05
CA GLY A 111 28.98 8.22 -1.24
C GLY A 111 27.46 7.98 -1.31
N MET A 112 26.76 8.87 -2.02
CA MET A 112 25.31 8.82 -2.18
C MET A 112 24.80 7.48 -2.77
N LEU A 113 25.52 6.90 -3.74
CA LEU A 113 25.21 5.59 -4.30
C LEU A 113 25.24 4.48 -3.26
N SER A 114 26.20 4.53 -2.33
CA SER A 114 26.30 3.55 -1.26
C SER A 114 25.09 3.64 -0.32
N TRP A 115 24.60 4.84 -0.03
CA TRP A 115 23.37 5.03 0.75
C TRP A 115 22.14 4.46 0.04
N LEU A 116 22.03 4.63 -1.28
CA LEU A 116 20.96 4.03 -2.06
C LEU A 116 21.01 2.49 -2.04
N VAL A 117 22.21 1.92 -2.12
CA VAL A 117 22.42 0.46 -2.01
C VAL A 117 22.03 -0.04 -0.62
N VAL A 118 22.46 0.64 0.44
CA VAL A 118 22.09 0.31 1.83
C VAL A 118 20.56 0.32 2.00
N ALA A 119 19.90 1.36 1.52
CA ALA A 119 18.46 1.48 1.61
C ALA A 119 17.73 0.40 0.77
N ALA A 120 18.25 0.08 -0.41
CA ALA A 120 17.69 -0.96 -1.28
C ALA A 120 17.83 -2.36 -0.67
N LEU A 121 18.97 -2.70 -0.10
CA LEU A 121 19.19 -3.98 0.58
C LEU A 121 18.28 -4.12 1.82
N ALA A 122 18.21 -3.09 2.66
CA ALA A 122 17.32 -3.09 3.81
C ALA A 122 15.85 -3.20 3.41
N GLY A 123 15.44 -2.46 2.37
CA GLY A 123 14.10 -2.51 1.82
C GLY A 123 13.75 -3.88 1.21
N SER A 124 14.69 -4.52 0.52
CA SER A 124 14.49 -5.85 -0.07
C SER A 124 14.29 -6.93 1.00
N LEU A 125 15.12 -6.93 2.06
CA LEU A 125 14.95 -7.84 3.19
C LEU A 125 13.62 -7.59 3.92
N ASN A 126 13.27 -6.32 4.12
CA ASN A 126 11.98 -5.97 4.69
C ASN A 126 10.82 -6.53 3.86
N VAL A 127 10.83 -6.36 2.54
CA VAL A 127 9.82 -6.93 1.64
C VAL A 127 9.75 -8.44 1.77
N LEU A 128 10.88 -9.15 1.72
CA LEU A 128 10.92 -10.61 1.80
C LEU A 128 10.33 -11.15 3.11
N LEU A 129 10.64 -10.50 4.23
CA LEU A 129 10.19 -10.94 5.55
C LEU A 129 8.75 -10.56 5.87
N THR A 130 8.27 -9.41 5.36
CA THR A 130 6.92 -8.91 5.68
C THR A 130 5.87 -9.21 4.63
N ASN A 131 6.26 -9.68 3.43
CA ASN A 131 5.31 -10.00 2.35
C ASN A 131 4.17 -10.96 2.79
N PRO A 132 4.43 -12.01 3.60
CA PRO A 132 3.38 -12.87 4.11
C PRO A 132 2.27 -12.12 4.83
N ILE A 133 2.63 -11.14 5.66
CA ILE A 133 1.65 -10.31 6.39
C ILE A 133 0.81 -9.49 5.42
N TRP A 134 1.46 -8.86 4.43
CA TRP A 134 0.76 -8.01 3.45
C TRP A 134 -0.16 -8.81 2.51
N VAL A 135 0.17 -10.05 2.20
CA VAL A 135 -0.74 -10.96 1.48
C VAL A 135 -2.02 -11.18 2.29
N LEU A 136 -1.90 -11.46 3.59
CA LEU A 136 -3.06 -11.64 4.47
C LEU A 136 -3.90 -10.37 4.57
N VAL A 137 -3.26 -9.21 4.73
CA VAL A 137 -3.95 -7.90 4.75
C VAL A 137 -4.76 -7.69 3.48
N THR A 138 -4.16 -7.89 2.31
CA THR A 138 -4.84 -7.73 1.02
C THR A 138 -6.00 -8.72 0.87
N ARG A 139 -5.82 -9.98 1.25
CA ARG A 139 -6.88 -11.00 1.26
C ARG A 139 -8.06 -10.57 2.11
N MET A 140 -7.82 -10.12 3.33
CA MET A 140 -8.87 -9.68 4.23
C MET A 140 -9.60 -8.44 3.72
N GLN A 141 -8.89 -7.46 3.17
CA GLN A 141 -9.49 -6.25 2.59
C GLN A 141 -10.40 -6.53 1.39
N THR A 142 -10.08 -7.57 0.61
CA THR A 142 -10.76 -7.90 -0.64
C THR A 142 -11.72 -9.09 -0.54
N HIS A 143 -11.76 -9.78 0.60
CA HIS A 143 -12.52 -11.04 0.79
C HIS A 143 -14.00 -10.89 0.43
N THR A 144 -14.70 -9.95 1.05
CA THR A 144 -16.13 -9.75 0.83
C THR A 144 -16.46 -9.34 -0.61
N GLN A 145 -15.56 -8.57 -1.25
CA GLN A 145 -15.70 -8.24 -2.67
C GLN A 145 -15.57 -9.50 -3.55
N ALA A 146 -14.64 -10.38 -3.21
CA ALA A 146 -14.44 -11.64 -3.93
C ALA A 146 -15.64 -12.58 -3.74
N GLU A 147 -16.14 -12.73 -2.51
CA GLU A 147 -17.34 -13.55 -2.23
C GLU A 147 -18.57 -13.07 -3.00
N ARG A 148 -18.82 -11.77 -3.02
CA ARG A 148 -19.93 -11.21 -3.81
C ARG A 148 -19.84 -11.54 -5.28
N LYS A 149 -18.66 -11.43 -5.89
CA LYS A 149 -18.46 -11.80 -7.29
C LYS A 149 -18.68 -13.29 -7.53
N ILE A 150 -18.31 -14.15 -6.58
CA ILE A 150 -18.57 -15.60 -6.66
C ILE A 150 -20.09 -15.86 -6.61
N VAL A 151 -20.79 -15.22 -5.67
CA VAL A 151 -22.25 -15.35 -5.54
C VAL A 151 -22.96 -14.83 -6.80
N GLU A 152 -22.54 -13.69 -7.34
CA GLU A 152 -23.09 -13.09 -8.55
C GLU A 152 -22.85 -13.97 -9.78
N ALA A 153 -21.65 -14.51 -9.96
CA ALA A 153 -21.32 -15.46 -11.02
C ALA A 153 -22.14 -16.77 -10.90
N LYS A 154 -22.35 -17.25 -9.68
CA LYS A 154 -23.18 -18.42 -9.41
C LYS A 154 -24.65 -18.14 -9.74
N ARG A 155 -25.16 -16.99 -9.35
CA ARG A 155 -26.50 -16.52 -9.67
C ARG A 155 -26.72 -16.43 -11.18
N GLU A 156 -25.79 -15.82 -11.90
CA GLU A 156 -25.86 -15.70 -13.36
C GLU A 156 -25.84 -17.08 -14.05
N SER A 157 -25.03 -18.01 -13.57
CA SER A 157 -24.98 -19.37 -14.09
C SER A 157 -26.28 -20.15 -13.85
N LEU A 158 -26.95 -19.95 -12.71
CA LEU A 158 -28.24 -20.53 -12.39
C LEU A 158 -29.36 -19.92 -13.27
N LEU A 159 -29.37 -18.59 -13.46
CA LEU A 159 -30.33 -17.92 -14.32
C LEU A 159 -30.21 -18.36 -15.80
N LYS A 160 -28.99 -18.55 -16.30
CA LYS A 160 -28.75 -19.11 -17.65
C LYS A 160 -29.27 -20.53 -17.78
N ARG A 161 -29.18 -21.37 -16.75
CA ARG A 161 -29.77 -22.71 -16.73
C ARG A 161 -31.30 -22.68 -16.65
N THR A 162 -31.85 -21.70 -15.94
CA THR A 162 -33.29 -21.49 -15.82
C THR A 162 -33.93 -21.08 -17.16
N SER A 163 -33.20 -20.27 -17.96
CA SER A 163 -33.70 -19.88 -19.30
C SER A 163 -33.68 -21.00 -20.33
N GLN A 164 -32.96 -22.09 -20.07
CA GLN A 164 -32.85 -23.26 -20.97
C GLN A 164 -33.73 -24.44 -20.54
N ASN A 165 -34.21 -24.52 -19.31
CA ASN A 165 -35.04 -25.59 -18.77
C ASN A 165 -36.16 -25.03 -17.90
N VAL A 166 -37.30 -25.66 -17.89
CA VAL A 166 -38.50 -25.33 -17.07
C VAL A 166 -38.08 -25.10 -15.61
N MET A 167 -38.56 -23.99 -15.07
CA MET A 167 -38.35 -23.57 -13.69
C MET A 167 -38.69 -24.67 -12.70
N THR A 168 -37.69 -25.26 -12.05
CA THR A 168 -37.89 -26.28 -11.02
C THR A 168 -37.83 -25.62 -9.64
N SER A 169 -38.70 -25.98 -8.72
CA SER A 169 -38.75 -25.47 -7.32
C SER A 169 -37.43 -25.59 -6.58
N SER A 170 -36.56 -26.50 -6.98
CA SER A 170 -35.19 -26.64 -6.44
C SER A 170 -34.25 -25.48 -6.83
N LEU A 171 -34.46 -24.84 -7.98
CA LEU A 171 -33.68 -23.69 -8.44
C LEU A 171 -34.07 -22.40 -7.72
N GLU A 172 -35.37 -22.24 -7.43
CA GLU A 172 -35.85 -21.13 -6.60
C GLU A 172 -35.33 -21.21 -5.17
N ALA A 173 -35.31 -22.41 -4.57
CA ALA A 173 -34.72 -22.62 -3.26
C ALA A 173 -33.22 -22.32 -3.23
N GLN A 174 -32.47 -22.71 -4.24
CA GLN A 174 -31.02 -22.38 -4.35
C GLN A 174 -30.77 -20.89 -4.54
N LEU A 175 -31.61 -20.17 -5.27
CA LEU A 175 -31.54 -18.72 -5.43
C LEU A 175 -31.86 -18.01 -4.10
N ALA A 176 -32.91 -18.46 -3.40
CA ALA A 176 -33.28 -17.90 -2.10
C ALA A 176 -32.20 -18.16 -1.04
N GLU A 177 -31.55 -19.32 -1.04
CA GLU A 177 -30.42 -19.64 -0.17
C GLU A 177 -29.21 -18.74 -0.45
N LEU A 178 -28.89 -18.50 -1.73
CA LEU A 178 -27.82 -17.59 -2.14
C LEU A 178 -28.10 -16.13 -1.72
N ASP A 179 -29.34 -15.66 -1.85
CA ASP A 179 -29.76 -14.30 -1.48
C ASP A 179 -29.80 -14.11 0.06
N SER A 180 -30.00 -15.17 0.83
CA SER A 180 -29.98 -15.15 2.30
C SER A 180 -28.60 -15.33 2.93
N SER A 181 -27.60 -15.74 2.14
CA SER A 181 -26.24 -16.01 2.59
C SER A 181 -25.54 -14.73 3.03
N LYS A 182 -25.39 -14.51 4.34
CA LYS A 182 -24.57 -13.43 4.89
C LYS A 182 -23.09 -13.79 4.77
N PRO A 183 -22.21 -12.79 4.48
CA PRO A 183 -20.77 -13.01 4.47
C PRO A 183 -20.30 -13.61 5.80
N HIS A 184 -19.55 -14.69 5.73
CA HIS A 184 -18.99 -15.32 6.94
C HIS A 184 -17.92 -14.44 7.57
N PRO A 185 -17.79 -14.41 8.92
CA PRO A 185 -16.71 -13.69 9.57
C PRO A 185 -15.36 -14.27 9.11
N TYR A 186 -14.53 -13.39 8.52
CA TYR A 186 -13.26 -13.79 7.90
C TYR A 186 -12.08 -13.29 8.74
N GLY A 187 -11.42 -14.22 9.41
CA GLY A 187 -10.30 -13.94 10.29
C GLY A 187 -8.93 -14.13 9.62
N THR A 188 -7.87 -13.62 10.27
CA THR A 188 -6.49 -13.75 9.77
C THR A 188 -6.05 -15.21 9.60
N LEU A 189 -6.47 -16.08 10.51
CA LEU A 189 -6.13 -17.52 10.44
C LEU A 189 -6.82 -18.20 9.26
N GLN A 190 -8.08 -17.84 8.98
CA GLN A 190 -8.82 -18.36 7.82
C GLN A 190 -8.18 -17.87 6.51
N ALA A 191 -7.78 -16.57 6.45
CA ALA A 191 -7.03 -16.03 5.33
C ALA A 191 -5.72 -16.81 5.11
N ALA A 192 -4.97 -17.10 6.17
CA ALA A 192 -3.73 -17.86 6.08
C ALA A 192 -3.97 -19.28 5.56
N ARG A 193 -4.99 -19.97 6.08
CA ARG A 193 -5.37 -21.30 5.64
C ARG A 193 -5.82 -21.35 4.18
N GLU A 194 -6.58 -20.34 3.76
CA GLU A 194 -7.02 -20.20 2.35
C GLU A 194 -5.83 -20.00 1.40
N VAL A 195 -4.88 -19.11 1.74
CA VAL A 195 -3.65 -18.89 0.95
C VAL A 195 -2.83 -20.17 0.86
N TYR A 196 -2.68 -20.89 1.98
CA TYR A 196 -1.95 -22.14 2.01
C TYR A 196 -2.62 -23.24 1.16
N ASN A 197 -3.93 -23.40 1.25
CA ASN A 197 -4.68 -24.36 0.45
C ASN A 197 -4.67 -24.03 -1.06
N GLU A 198 -4.66 -22.74 -1.41
CA GLU A 198 -4.66 -22.28 -2.80
C GLU A 198 -3.29 -22.46 -3.49
N SER A 199 -2.20 -22.24 -2.80
CA SER A 199 -0.87 -22.13 -3.43
C SER A 199 0.29 -22.59 -2.53
N GLY A 200 0.00 -23.27 -1.43
CA GLY A 200 1.01 -23.71 -0.47
C GLY A 200 1.76 -22.56 0.19
N VAL A 201 2.96 -22.83 0.66
CA VAL A 201 3.84 -21.84 1.32
C VAL A 201 4.20 -20.69 0.38
N THR A 202 4.41 -20.97 -0.91
CA THR A 202 4.77 -19.95 -1.90
C THR A 202 3.67 -18.90 -2.12
N GLY A 203 2.43 -19.22 -1.79
CA GLY A 203 1.29 -18.31 -1.81
C GLY A 203 1.50 -17.03 -1.00
N PHE A 204 2.23 -17.13 0.12
CA PHE A 204 2.55 -16.00 0.99
C PHE A 204 3.54 -15.00 0.37
N TRP A 205 4.26 -15.39 -0.68
CA TRP A 205 5.18 -14.52 -1.41
C TRP A 205 4.62 -14.06 -2.77
N LYS A 206 3.33 -14.26 -3.03
CA LYS A 206 2.68 -13.68 -4.21
C LYS A 206 2.85 -12.15 -4.21
N GLY A 207 3.22 -11.59 -5.36
CA GLY A 207 3.46 -10.17 -5.51
C GLY A 207 4.79 -9.67 -4.92
N VAL A 208 5.72 -10.56 -4.54
CA VAL A 208 7.04 -10.17 -4.02
C VAL A 208 7.88 -9.46 -5.08
N ILE A 209 7.87 -9.92 -6.34
CA ILE A 209 8.65 -9.32 -7.43
C ILE A 209 8.28 -7.85 -7.66
N PRO A 210 7.01 -7.47 -7.92
CA PRO A 210 6.65 -6.06 -8.01
C PRO A 210 6.96 -5.29 -6.72
N SER A 211 6.85 -5.90 -5.53
CA SER A 211 7.22 -5.26 -4.28
C SER A 211 8.71 -4.95 -4.19
N LEU A 212 9.58 -5.85 -4.64
CA LEU A 212 11.03 -5.63 -4.69
C LEU A 212 11.41 -4.51 -5.67
N ILE A 213 10.76 -4.45 -6.83
CA ILE A 213 10.98 -3.35 -7.77
C ILE A 213 10.53 -2.02 -7.15
N MET A 214 9.43 -2.01 -6.39
CA MET A 214 8.92 -0.81 -5.71
C MET A 214 9.82 -0.31 -4.57
N VAL A 215 10.82 -1.08 -4.12
CA VAL A 215 11.86 -0.58 -3.20
C VAL A 215 12.64 0.58 -3.81
N SER A 216 12.67 0.70 -5.14
CA SER A 216 13.28 1.85 -5.86
C SER A 216 12.45 3.15 -5.75
N ASN A 217 11.21 3.14 -5.24
CA ASN A 217 10.34 4.31 -5.19
C ASN A 217 10.97 5.53 -4.50
N PRO A 218 11.63 5.42 -3.32
CA PRO A 218 12.35 6.54 -2.72
C PRO A 218 13.48 7.09 -3.59
N SER A 219 14.18 6.22 -4.32
CA SER A 219 15.25 6.64 -5.24
C SER A 219 14.68 7.44 -6.42
N ILE A 220 13.57 6.99 -7.01
CA ILE A 220 12.85 7.71 -8.06
C ILE A 220 12.37 9.07 -7.54
N GLN A 221 11.80 9.11 -6.35
CA GLN A 221 11.37 10.36 -5.71
C GLN A 221 12.53 11.32 -5.53
N PHE A 222 13.67 10.83 -5.05
CA PHE A 222 14.88 11.64 -4.87
C PHE A 222 15.41 12.17 -6.21
N MET A 223 15.47 11.35 -7.27
CA MET A 223 15.91 11.77 -8.60
C MET A 223 15.03 12.89 -9.17
N ILE A 224 13.70 12.77 -9.02
CA ILE A 224 12.76 13.81 -9.47
C ILE A 224 12.96 15.09 -8.65
N TYR A 225 13.08 14.97 -7.33
CA TYR A 225 13.32 16.10 -6.45
C TYR A 225 14.60 16.87 -6.82
N GLU A 226 15.70 16.14 -7.00
CA GLU A 226 16.99 16.73 -7.37
C GLU A 226 16.95 17.41 -8.73
N SER A 227 16.32 16.78 -9.72
CA SER A 227 16.15 17.32 -11.06
C SER A 227 15.34 18.62 -11.05
N LEU A 228 14.22 18.66 -10.33
CA LEU A 228 13.38 19.85 -10.20
C LEU A 228 14.10 20.98 -9.44
N SER A 229 14.79 20.64 -8.35
CA SER A 229 15.58 21.58 -7.55
C SER A 229 16.69 22.19 -8.38
N LYS A 230 17.41 21.37 -9.16
CA LYS A 230 18.47 21.84 -10.06
C LYS A 230 17.92 22.79 -11.14
N GLN A 231 16.81 22.42 -11.79
CA GLN A 231 16.16 23.27 -12.78
C GLN A 231 15.75 24.64 -12.20
N LEU A 232 15.20 24.64 -10.97
CA LEU A 232 14.81 25.88 -10.29
C LEU A 232 16.03 26.78 -10.02
N ARG A 233 17.11 26.20 -9.51
CA ARG A 233 18.37 26.90 -9.26
C ARG A 233 18.96 27.48 -10.54
N THR A 234 19.01 26.69 -11.63
CA THR A 234 19.52 27.14 -12.93
C THR A 234 18.69 28.29 -13.51
N LYS A 235 17.36 28.21 -13.44
CA LYS A 235 16.45 29.29 -13.90
C LYS A 235 16.64 30.59 -13.08
N ARG A 236 16.96 30.51 -11.78
CA ARG A 236 17.24 31.65 -10.93
C ARG A 236 18.60 32.29 -11.25
N ALA A 237 19.62 31.43 -11.43
CA ALA A 237 20.94 31.91 -11.84
C ALA A 237 20.90 32.70 -13.13
N ALA A 238 20.13 32.22 -14.11
CA ALA A 238 19.91 32.92 -15.39
C ALA A 238 19.21 34.29 -15.23
N LYS A 239 18.37 34.47 -14.19
CA LYS A 239 17.63 35.73 -13.91
C LYS A 239 18.34 36.66 -12.92
N LYS A 240 19.63 36.44 -12.58
CA LYS A 240 20.40 37.20 -11.58
C LYS A 240 19.69 37.38 -10.22
N LYS A 241 18.77 36.49 -9.86
CA LYS A 241 18.14 36.45 -8.54
C LYS A 241 18.98 35.62 -7.59
N ASP A 242 18.91 35.96 -6.30
CA ASP A 242 19.68 35.31 -5.23
C ASP A 242 19.54 33.77 -5.31
N VAL A 243 20.63 33.06 -5.65
CA VAL A 243 20.67 31.67 -6.08
C VAL A 243 20.63 30.72 -4.87
N GLN A 244 20.92 31.23 -3.67
CA GLN A 244 21.29 30.38 -2.54
C GLN A 244 20.12 29.82 -1.71
N ASN A 245 18.95 30.42 -1.73
CA ASN A 245 17.87 30.01 -0.83
C ASN A 245 16.60 29.58 -1.54
N ILE A 246 16.43 28.26 -1.68
CA ILE A 246 15.10 27.67 -1.97
C ILE A 246 14.24 27.88 -0.72
N THR A 247 13.09 28.55 -0.84
CA THR A 247 12.18 28.78 0.28
C THR A 247 11.58 27.46 0.77
N ALA A 248 11.21 27.39 2.04
CA ALA A 248 10.57 26.19 2.61
C ALA A 248 9.31 25.76 1.84
N TRP A 249 8.55 26.74 1.31
CA TRP A 249 7.38 26.49 0.48
C TRP A 249 7.73 25.83 -0.87
N GLU A 250 8.80 26.24 -1.49
CA GLU A 250 9.28 25.62 -2.74
C GLU A 250 9.81 24.20 -2.50
N VAL A 251 10.54 23.97 -1.42
CA VAL A 251 10.96 22.64 -1.01
C VAL A 251 9.74 21.74 -0.81
N PHE A 252 8.68 22.25 -0.18
CA PHE A 252 7.42 21.54 0.00
C PHE A 252 6.77 21.17 -1.34
N ILE A 253 6.61 22.13 -2.25
CA ILE A 253 5.99 21.89 -3.57
C ILE A 253 6.82 20.88 -4.37
N ILE A 254 8.14 21.08 -4.46
CA ILE A 254 9.03 20.18 -5.21
C ILE A 254 8.98 18.77 -4.60
N GLY A 255 8.98 18.64 -3.28
CA GLY A 255 8.86 17.38 -2.58
C GLY A 255 7.52 16.68 -2.86
N ALA A 256 6.42 17.43 -2.88
CA ALA A 256 5.09 16.92 -3.21
C ALA A 256 5.02 16.42 -4.66
N LEU A 257 5.55 17.22 -5.62
CA LEU A 257 5.62 16.84 -7.03
C LEU A 257 6.50 15.62 -7.25
N ALA A 258 7.65 15.54 -6.57
CA ALA A 258 8.54 14.38 -6.63
C ALA A 258 7.85 13.12 -6.11
N LYS A 259 7.11 13.23 -5.00
CA LYS A 259 6.32 12.13 -4.44
C LYS A 259 5.21 11.67 -5.38
N LEU A 260 4.48 12.60 -5.97
CA LEU A 260 3.44 12.29 -6.96
C LEU A 260 4.04 11.61 -8.19
N GLY A 261 5.12 12.15 -8.75
CA GLY A 261 5.82 11.57 -9.89
C GLY A 261 6.30 10.14 -9.62
N ALA A 262 6.97 9.91 -8.50
CA ALA A 262 7.39 8.55 -8.09
C ALA A 262 6.19 7.61 -7.91
N THR A 263 5.09 8.10 -7.34
CA THR A 263 3.87 7.31 -7.18
C THR A 263 3.29 6.94 -8.54
N VAL A 264 3.16 7.86 -9.47
CA VAL A 264 2.64 7.60 -10.84
C VAL A 264 3.51 6.57 -11.56
N CYS A 265 4.83 6.69 -11.48
CA CYS A 265 5.77 5.76 -12.11
C CYS A 265 5.66 4.33 -11.54
N THR A 266 5.45 4.19 -10.24
CA THR A 266 5.41 2.88 -9.57
C THR A 266 3.99 2.33 -9.42
N TYR A 267 2.96 3.10 -9.73
CA TYR A 267 1.56 2.71 -9.55
C TYR A 267 1.15 1.44 -10.32
N PRO A 268 1.59 1.23 -11.59
CA PRO A 268 1.35 -0.01 -12.29
C PRO A 268 1.80 -1.25 -11.53
N LEU A 269 2.97 -1.19 -10.90
CA LEU A 269 3.49 -2.29 -10.08
C LEU A 269 2.67 -2.50 -8.80
N LEU A 270 2.16 -1.42 -8.21
CA LEU A 270 1.28 -1.49 -7.05
C LEU A 270 -0.02 -2.23 -7.38
N VAL A 271 -0.64 -1.94 -8.54
CA VAL A 271 -1.85 -2.63 -8.98
C VAL A 271 -1.57 -4.10 -9.27
N VAL A 272 -0.49 -4.42 -9.98
CA VAL A 272 -0.08 -5.81 -10.25
C VAL A 272 0.15 -6.57 -8.94
N LYS A 273 0.86 -5.97 -7.97
CA LYS A 273 1.06 -6.53 -6.64
C LYS A 273 -0.27 -6.84 -5.96
N SER A 274 -1.17 -5.86 -5.87
CA SER A 274 -2.46 -6.00 -5.20
C SER A 274 -3.31 -7.11 -5.82
N ARG A 275 -3.30 -7.22 -7.15
CA ARG A 275 -4.02 -8.27 -7.88
C ARG A 275 -3.43 -9.66 -7.66
N LEU A 276 -2.10 -9.79 -7.60
CA LEU A 276 -1.44 -11.07 -7.30
C LEU A 276 -1.71 -11.54 -5.86
N GLN A 277 -1.82 -10.60 -4.93
CA GLN A 277 -2.08 -10.88 -3.52
C GLN A 277 -3.55 -11.17 -3.21
N ALA A 278 -4.49 -10.66 -4.02
CA ALA A 278 -5.91 -10.93 -3.88
C ALA A 278 -6.28 -12.37 -4.24
N LYS A 279 -7.51 -12.79 -3.91
CA LYS A 279 -8.04 -14.11 -4.27
C LYS A 279 -8.10 -14.29 -5.79
N GLN A 280 -7.56 -15.39 -6.30
CA GLN A 280 -7.45 -15.63 -7.74
C GLN A 280 -8.69 -16.33 -8.32
N GLU A 281 -9.41 -17.11 -7.52
CA GLU A 281 -10.59 -17.87 -7.95
C GLU A 281 -11.87 -17.07 -7.72
N ILE A 282 -12.21 -16.19 -8.67
CA ILE A 282 -13.44 -15.37 -8.58
C ILE A 282 -14.54 -15.87 -9.52
N SER A 283 -14.21 -16.54 -10.63
CA SER A 283 -15.18 -16.83 -11.72
C SER A 283 -15.20 -18.28 -12.19
N GLY A 284 -14.54 -19.22 -11.53
CA GLY A 284 -14.43 -20.59 -12.07
C GLY A 284 -13.61 -20.71 -13.37
N ASN A 285 -13.22 -19.60 -13.98
CA ASN A 285 -12.41 -19.56 -15.21
C ASN A 285 -10.92 -19.61 -14.85
N VAL A 286 -10.33 -20.79 -14.94
CA VAL A 286 -8.89 -21.03 -14.69
C VAL A 286 -7.99 -20.16 -15.58
N SER A 287 -8.44 -19.79 -16.79
CA SER A 287 -7.69 -18.95 -17.73
C SER A 287 -7.40 -17.53 -17.22
N LEU A 288 -8.22 -17.02 -16.29
CA LEU A 288 -8.06 -15.69 -15.71
C LEU A 288 -7.18 -15.68 -14.44
N ARG A 289 -6.73 -16.84 -13.97
CA ARG A 289 -5.82 -16.93 -12.83
C ARG A 289 -4.43 -16.43 -13.22
N TYR A 290 -3.84 -15.57 -12.40
CA TYR A 290 -2.46 -15.11 -12.59
C TYR A 290 -1.47 -16.11 -12.01
N SER A 291 -0.54 -16.61 -12.83
CA SER A 291 0.53 -17.53 -12.40
C SER A 291 1.74 -16.79 -11.85
N GLY A 292 1.94 -15.52 -12.26
CA GLY A 292 3.06 -14.71 -11.81
C GLY A 292 2.97 -13.26 -12.29
N THR A 293 4.01 -12.48 -12.02
CA THR A 293 4.03 -11.03 -12.33
C THR A 293 3.91 -10.74 -13.83
N VAL A 294 4.67 -11.47 -14.65
CA VAL A 294 4.66 -11.26 -16.11
C VAL A 294 3.32 -11.69 -16.71
N ASP A 295 2.81 -12.85 -16.29
CA ASP A 295 1.50 -13.34 -16.72
C ASP A 295 0.38 -12.37 -16.34
N ALA A 296 0.43 -11.82 -15.12
CA ALA A 296 -0.52 -10.79 -14.69
C ALA A 296 -0.47 -9.56 -15.59
N ILE A 297 0.71 -9.04 -15.91
CA ILE A 297 0.88 -7.88 -16.78
C ILE A 297 0.32 -8.18 -18.19
N VAL A 298 0.68 -9.31 -18.78
CA VAL A 298 0.21 -9.69 -20.13
C VAL A 298 -1.30 -9.86 -20.16
N LYS A 299 -1.88 -10.56 -19.19
CA LYS A 299 -3.34 -10.76 -19.11
C LYS A 299 -4.09 -9.44 -18.88
N MET A 300 -3.57 -8.56 -18.03
CA MET A 300 -4.13 -7.23 -17.82
C MET A 300 -4.14 -6.41 -19.12
N ILE A 301 -3.03 -6.39 -19.86
CA ILE A 301 -2.96 -5.67 -21.14
C ILE A 301 -3.98 -6.24 -22.15
N ARG A 302 -4.05 -7.58 -22.28
CA ARG A 302 -4.93 -8.24 -23.24
C ARG A 302 -6.41 -8.06 -22.95
N HIS A 303 -6.81 -8.21 -21.69
CA HIS A 303 -8.23 -8.28 -21.32
C HIS A 303 -8.81 -6.93 -20.86
N GLU A 304 -7.99 -6.09 -20.22
CA GLU A 304 -8.47 -4.85 -19.59
C GLU A 304 -7.84 -3.57 -20.16
N GLY A 305 -6.68 -3.70 -20.82
CA GLY A 305 -5.94 -2.59 -21.39
C GLY A 305 -5.12 -1.79 -20.38
N PHE A 306 -4.38 -0.77 -20.85
CA PHE A 306 -3.45 0.02 -20.03
C PHE A 306 -4.10 0.81 -18.88
N ARG A 307 -5.36 1.18 -19.02
CA ARG A 307 -6.09 1.92 -17.97
C ARG A 307 -6.22 1.15 -16.67
N SER A 308 -6.23 -0.18 -16.71
CA SER A 308 -6.33 -1.04 -15.54
C SER A 308 -5.16 -0.88 -14.58
N PHE A 309 -3.97 -0.52 -15.08
CA PHE A 309 -2.78 -0.29 -14.26
C PHE A 309 -2.86 0.96 -13.37
N TYR A 310 -3.78 1.87 -13.64
CA TYR A 310 -3.99 3.10 -12.89
C TYR A 310 -5.31 3.12 -12.12
N GLN A 311 -5.89 1.94 -11.93
CA GLN A 311 -7.15 1.77 -11.21
C GLN A 311 -6.99 2.12 -9.73
N GLY A 312 -7.86 2.99 -9.19
CA GLY A 312 -7.77 3.47 -7.81
C GLY A 312 -6.72 4.57 -7.56
N MET A 313 -5.99 5.06 -8.57
CA MET A 313 -4.95 6.07 -8.38
C MET A 313 -5.49 7.36 -7.74
N ARG A 314 -6.67 7.83 -8.14
CA ARG A 314 -7.31 9.02 -7.54
C ARG A 314 -7.53 8.83 -6.03
N THR A 315 -8.09 7.69 -5.64
CA THR A 315 -8.30 7.32 -4.24
C THR A 315 -6.98 7.24 -3.47
N LYS A 316 -5.92 6.70 -4.11
CA LYS A 316 -4.58 6.64 -3.50
C LYS A 316 -3.97 8.00 -3.24
N ILE A 317 -4.12 8.94 -4.18
CA ILE A 317 -3.63 10.31 -3.99
C ILE A 317 -4.37 10.97 -2.82
N VAL A 318 -5.71 10.92 -2.82
CA VAL A 318 -6.53 11.47 -1.72
C VAL A 318 -6.16 10.83 -0.38
N GLN A 319 -6.05 9.51 -0.33
CA GLN A 319 -5.61 8.78 0.86
C GLN A 319 -4.23 9.24 1.35
N SER A 320 -3.27 9.43 0.43
CA SER A 320 -1.90 9.81 0.80
C SER A 320 -1.83 11.22 1.37
N VAL A 321 -2.57 12.17 0.78
CA VAL A 321 -2.65 13.55 1.27
C VAL A 321 -3.35 13.57 2.63
N PHE A 322 -4.48 12.90 2.76
CA PHE A 322 -5.24 12.84 4.01
C PHE A 322 -4.44 12.17 5.13
N ALA A 323 -3.75 11.06 4.85
CA ALA A 323 -2.90 10.37 5.81
C ALA A 323 -1.74 11.26 6.32
N ALA A 324 -1.09 12.00 5.41
CA ALA A 324 -0.04 12.93 5.79
C ALA A 324 -0.57 14.06 6.69
N SER A 325 -1.71 14.66 6.32
CA SER A 325 -2.34 15.73 7.10
C SER A 325 -2.72 15.26 8.50
N VAL A 326 -3.35 14.09 8.62
CA VAL A 326 -3.73 13.50 9.92
C VAL A 326 -2.49 13.18 10.74
N LEU A 327 -1.44 12.59 10.12
CA LEU A 327 -0.20 12.27 10.82
C LEU A 327 0.45 13.52 11.43
N PHE A 328 0.56 14.62 10.66
CA PHE A 328 1.15 15.85 11.16
C PHE A 328 0.32 16.46 12.30
N MET A 329 -1.00 16.54 12.12
CA MET A 329 -1.91 17.06 13.14
C MET A 329 -1.81 16.25 14.44
N VAL A 330 -1.91 14.93 14.37
CA VAL A 330 -1.86 14.06 15.55
C VAL A 330 -0.50 14.10 16.22
N LYS A 331 0.58 14.09 15.43
CA LYS A 331 1.95 14.20 15.96
C LYS A 331 2.13 15.49 16.75
N GLU A 332 1.65 16.62 16.22
CA GLU A 332 1.77 17.92 16.88
C GLU A 332 1.02 17.94 18.21
N GLU A 333 -0.21 17.45 18.24
CA GLU A 333 -1.01 17.38 19.47
C GLU A 333 -0.39 16.42 20.51
N LEU A 334 0.13 15.27 20.07
CA LEU A 334 0.84 14.36 20.97
C LEU A 334 2.11 14.99 21.57
N VAL A 335 2.90 15.71 20.76
CA VAL A 335 4.08 16.43 21.27
C VAL A 335 3.68 17.48 22.33
N LYS A 336 2.63 18.26 22.06
CA LYS A 336 2.08 19.23 23.03
C LYS A 336 1.65 18.52 24.33
N ALA A 337 0.88 17.44 24.22
CA ALA A 337 0.43 16.67 25.37
C ALA A 337 1.60 16.13 26.20
N PHE A 338 2.60 15.50 25.56
CA PHE A 338 3.80 15.01 26.26
C PHE A 338 4.61 16.12 26.92
N THR A 339 4.69 17.30 26.33
CA THR A 339 5.38 18.45 26.91
C THR A 339 4.64 18.95 28.16
N VAL A 340 3.31 19.03 28.12
CA VAL A 340 2.50 19.42 29.28
C VAL A 340 2.63 18.41 30.42
N PHE A 341 2.57 17.10 30.13
CA PHE A 341 2.78 16.05 31.13
C PHE A 341 4.18 16.09 31.73
N ALA A 342 5.22 16.31 30.93
CA ALA A 342 6.59 16.42 31.42
C ALA A 342 6.77 17.62 32.35
N ASN A 343 6.21 18.78 32.00
CA ASN A 343 6.26 19.99 32.83
C ASN A 343 5.47 19.83 34.14
N LYS A 344 4.30 19.16 34.12
CA LYS A 344 3.54 18.84 35.33
C LYS A 344 4.29 17.88 36.27
N SER A 345 5.00 16.91 35.73
CA SER A 345 5.77 15.94 36.50
C SER A 345 6.97 16.60 37.18
N ILE A 346 7.54 17.65 36.57
CA ILE A 346 8.67 18.43 37.17
C ILE A 346 8.15 19.41 38.23
N ALA A 347 6.93 19.95 38.09
CA ALA A 347 6.35 20.87 39.06
C ALA A 347 5.83 20.18 40.32
N ASN A 348 5.66 18.86 40.32
CA ASN A 348 5.21 18.06 41.47
C ASN A 348 6.34 17.33 42.20
N VAL A 349 7.61 17.58 41.84
CA VAL A 349 8.84 17.14 42.51
C VAL A 349 9.52 18.36 43.13
#